data_e88ff35a1ec454e8589a00d06430aa25
#
_entry.id   e88ff35a1ec454e8589a00d06430aa25
#
_cell.length_a   1.000
_cell.length_b   1.000
_cell.length_c   1.000
_cell.angle_alpha   90.00
_cell.angle_beta   90.00
_cell.angle_gamma   90.00
#
_symmetry.space_group_name_H-M   'P 1'
#
loop_
_entity.id
_entity.type
_entity.pdbx_description
1 polymer ?
#
loop_
_entity_poly.entity_id
_entity_poly.type
_entity_poly.pdbx_seq_one_letter_code
_entity_poly.pdbx_strand_id
1 'polypeptide(L)'
;MPTRSMTKPKIDSYTSVWDAITDTPEEAANLRLRSELMDKITALIQKNGWTQLEASRHCSMTQPRINELLRGRISRFSLDALVNIAAHLGQRVHVELEAA
;
A
#
# COMPACT_ATOMS: atom_id res chain seq x y z
N MET A 1 -18.90 19.50 6.70
CA MET A 1 -18.98 19.07 6.63
C MET A 1 -19.04 18.35 6.73
N PRO A 2 -18.61 18.25 6.96
CA PRO A 2 -18.48 17.30 7.31
C PRO A 2 -18.96 16.31 6.83
N THR A 3 -19.16 16.29 6.70
CA THR A 3 -19.95 15.54 6.10
C THR A 3 -19.32 14.46 5.50
N ARG A 4 -18.27 14.58 5.22
CA ARG A 4 -17.68 13.62 4.64
C ARG A 4 -17.76 12.40 5.39
N SER A 5 -17.65 12.38 6.55
CA SER A 5 -17.61 11.20 7.26
C SER A 5 -18.85 10.44 7.13
N MET A 6 -19.92 11.09 7.18
CA MET A 6 -21.04 10.39 7.20
C MET A 6 -21.32 9.87 5.91
N THR A 7 -20.79 10.39 5.00
CA THR A 7 -21.22 9.95 3.78
C THR A 7 -20.61 8.69 3.40
N LYS A 8 -19.63 8.33 3.93
CA LYS A 8 -19.04 7.24 3.52
C LYS A 8 -19.29 6.11 4.14
N PRO A 9 -20.20 5.64 4.23
CA PRO A 9 -20.53 4.55 4.93
C PRO A 9 -20.04 3.32 4.28
N LYS A 10 -20.01 3.30 3.12
CA LYS A 10 -19.64 2.30 2.50
C LYS A 10 -18.38 1.92 2.70
N ILE A 11 -18.08 1.28 3.45
CA ILE A 11 -16.90 0.94 3.76
C ILE A 11 -16.29 -0.07 2.95
N ASP A 12 -16.85 -0.60 2.05
CA ASP A 12 -16.22 -1.43 1.24
C ASP A 12 -15.02 -0.88 0.63
N SER A 13 -14.89 0.35 0.51
CA SER A 13 -13.79 0.91 -0.17
C SER A 13 -12.68 1.21 0.78
N TYR A 14 -11.45 1.00 0.42
CA TYR A 14 -10.32 1.38 1.21
C TYR A 14 -10.34 2.84 1.51
N THR A 15 -10.69 3.65 0.55
CA THR A 15 -10.71 5.08 0.71
C THR A 15 -11.63 5.46 1.83
N SER A 16 -12.80 4.84 1.90
CA SER A 16 -13.71 5.17 2.97
C SER A 16 -13.18 4.81 4.33
N VAL A 17 -12.52 3.65 4.42
CA VAL A 17 -11.99 3.24 5.69
C VAL A 17 -10.91 4.19 6.15
N TRP A 18 -10.04 4.61 5.23
CA TRP A 18 -8.96 5.48 5.63
C TRP A 18 -9.46 6.88 5.95
N ASP A 19 -10.47 7.34 5.26
CA ASP A 19 -11.03 8.65 5.59
C ASP A 19 -11.62 8.63 6.99
N ALA A 20 -12.08 7.48 7.44
CA ALA A 20 -12.63 7.40 8.77
C ALA A 20 -11.57 7.39 9.87
N ILE A 21 -10.36 6.92 9.55
CA ILE A 21 -9.33 6.82 10.57
C ILE A 21 -8.25 7.87 10.48
N THR A 22 -8.25 8.69 9.46
CA THR A 22 -7.24 9.72 9.35
C THR A 22 -7.86 11.05 9.69
N ASP A 23 -7.07 11.95 10.25
CA ASP A 23 -7.55 13.27 10.62
C ASP A 23 -7.31 14.31 9.56
N THR A 24 -6.45 14.09 8.62
CA THR A 24 -6.06 15.12 7.67
C THR A 24 -6.06 14.63 6.24
N PRO A 25 -6.26 15.54 5.30
CA PRO A 25 -6.13 15.16 3.89
C PRO A 25 -4.74 14.66 3.54
N GLU A 26 -3.72 15.16 4.22
CA GLU A 26 -2.36 14.72 3.98
C GLU A 26 -2.18 13.26 4.33
N GLU A 27 -2.72 12.85 5.47
CA GLU A 27 -2.63 11.45 5.85
C GLU A 27 -3.42 10.56 4.91
N ALA A 28 -4.59 11.01 4.51
CA ALA A 28 -5.40 10.24 3.58
C ALA A 28 -4.69 10.07 2.23
N ALA A 29 -4.05 11.13 1.75
CA ALA A 29 -3.33 11.05 0.48
C ALA A 29 -2.15 10.11 0.59
N ASN A 30 -1.43 10.16 1.71
CA ASN A 30 -0.30 9.29 1.93
C ASN A 30 -0.75 7.82 1.98
N LEU A 31 -1.84 7.55 2.68
CA LEU A 31 -2.36 6.19 2.76
C LEU A 31 -2.83 5.68 1.41
N ARG A 32 -3.45 6.54 0.61
CA ARG A 32 -3.88 6.12 -0.71
C ARG A 32 -2.69 5.71 -1.55
N LEU A 33 -1.63 6.50 -1.53
CA LEU A 33 -0.46 6.19 -2.32
C LEU A 33 0.22 4.92 -1.84
N ARG A 34 0.32 4.75 -0.51
CA ARG A 34 0.90 3.54 0.02
C ARG A 34 0.08 2.31 -0.36
N SER A 35 -1.24 2.44 -0.34
CA SER A 35 -2.10 1.34 -0.69
C SER A 35 -1.91 0.96 -2.16
N GLU A 36 -1.86 1.95 -3.01
CA GLU A 36 -1.68 1.68 -4.43
C GLU A 36 -0.35 0.98 -4.70
N LEU A 37 0.71 1.45 -4.05
CA LEU A 37 2.02 0.87 -4.25
C LEU A 37 2.06 -0.55 -3.69
N MET A 38 1.46 -0.76 -2.53
CA MET A 38 1.42 -2.08 -1.93
C MET A 38 0.65 -3.06 -2.81
N ASP A 39 -0.45 -2.61 -3.42
CA ASP A 39 -1.22 -3.47 -4.30
C ASP A 39 -0.42 -3.85 -5.53
N LYS A 40 0.34 -2.91 -6.09
CA LYS A 40 1.13 -3.21 -7.26
C LYS A 40 2.28 -4.17 -6.95
N ILE A 41 2.89 -4.02 -5.79
CA ILE A 41 3.95 -4.93 -5.36
C ILE A 41 3.38 -6.32 -5.14
N THR A 42 2.23 -6.41 -4.48
CA THR A 42 1.58 -7.70 -4.24
C THR A 42 1.21 -8.37 -5.56
N ALA A 43 0.69 -7.60 -6.50
CA ALA A 43 0.33 -8.14 -7.81
C ALA A 43 1.57 -8.68 -8.53
N LEU A 44 2.69 -8.01 -8.39
CA LEU A 44 3.91 -8.45 -9.04
C LEU A 44 4.40 -9.77 -8.44
N ILE A 45 4.33 -9.90 -7.12
CA ILE A 45 4.71 -11.11 -6.44
C ILE A 45 3.81 -12.26 -6.91
N GLN A 46 2.51 -12.00 -7.00
CA GLN A 46 1.57 -13.03 -7.42
C GLN A 46 1.77 -13.39 -8.87
N LYS A 47 2.06 -12.41 -9.71
CA LYS A 47 2.28 -12.68 -11.11
C LYS A 47 3.47 -13.59 -11.33
N ASN A 48 4.50 -13.43 -10.49
CA ASN A 48 5.68 -14.26 -10.59
C ASN A 48 5.50 -15.65 -9.97
N GLY A 49 4.39 -15.86 -9.28
CA GLY A 49 4.12 -17.16 -8.68
C GLY A 49 5.05 -17.52 -7.56
N TRP A 50 5.65 -16.53 -6.89
CA TRP A 50 6.61 -16.80 -5.84
C TRP A 50 5.93 -17.28 -4.58
N THR A 51 6.57 -18.23 -3.89
CA THR A 51 6.17 -18.58 -2.54
C THR A 51 6.58 -17.44 -1.62
N GLN A 52 6.13 -17.48 -0.37
CA GLN A 52 6.54 -16.47 0.58
C GLN A 52 8.06 -16.47 0.78
N LEU A 53 8.68 -17.63 0.77
CA LEU A 53 10.12 -17.70 0.91
C LEU A 53 10.81 -17.05 -0.29
N GLU A 54 10.36 -17.35 -1.50
CA GLU A 54 10.94 -16.76 -2.69
C GLU A 54 10.74 -15.26 -2.70
N ALA A 55 9.54 -14.80 -2.35
CA ALA A 55 9.27 -13.38 -2.30
C ALA A 55 10.16 -12.69 -1.27
N SER A 56 10.39 -13.34 -0.12
CA SER A 56 11.23 -12.72 0.90
C SER A 56 12.65 -12.52 0.38
N ARG A 57 13.14 -13.43 -0.42
CA ARG A 57 14.48 -13.28 -0.98
C ARG A 57 14.53 -12.19 -2.01
N HIS A 58 13.55 -12.14 -2.91
CA HIS A 58 13.53 -11.13 -3.96
C HIS A 58 13.33 -9.72 -3.38
N CYS A 59 12.57 -9.62 -2.31
CA CYS A 59 12.28 -8.31 -1.71
C CYS A 59 13.26 -7.94 -0.61
N SER A 60 14.19 -8.83 -0.27
CA SER A 60 15.13 -8.62 0.83
C SER A 60 14.40 -8.38 2.14
N MET A 61 13.44 -9.23 2.45
CA MET A 61 12.64 -9.11 3.65
C MET A 61 12.50 -10.47 4.30
N THR A 62 12.07 -10.49 5.56
CA THR A 62 11.79 -11.73 6.24
C THR A 62 10.46 -12.27 5.77
N GLN A 63 10.22 -13.55 5.97
CA GLN A 63 8.93 -14.13 5.59
C GLN A 63 7.78 -13.55 6.38
N PRO A 64 7.90 -13.31 7.70
CA PRO A 64 6.80 -12.67 8.41
C PRO A 64 6.45 -11.29 7.85
N ARG A 65 7.46 -10.56 7.38
CA ARG A 65 7.23 -9.25 6.81
C ARG A 65 6.52 -9.36 5.46
N ILE A 66 6.90 -10.37 4.67
CA ILE A 66 6.21 -10.63 3.42
C ILE A 66 4.75 -10.99 3.70
N ASN A 67 4.51 -11.76 4.75
CA ASN A 67 3.15 -12.11 5.10
C ASN A 67 2.32 -10.86 5.40
N GLU A 68 2.90 -9.91 6.14
CA GLU A 68 2.20 -8.66 6.43
C GLU A 68 1.93 -7.86 5.17
N LEU A 69 2.88 -7.86 4.24
CA LEU A 69 2.71 -7.16 2.99
C LEU A 69 1.56 -7.77 2.19
N LEU A 70 1.55 -9.08 2.06
CA LEU A 70 0.53 -9.76 1.27
C LEU A 70 -0.85 -9.69 1.90
N ARG A 71 -0.90 -9.48 3.21
CA ARG A 71 -2.17 -9.33 3.89
C ARG A 71 -2.64 -7.88 3.88
N GLY A 72 -1.91 -7.00 3.27
CA GLY A 72 -2.34 -5.62 3.14
C GLY A 72 -2.23 -4.80 4.40
N ARG A 73 -1.30 -5.15 5.30
CA ARG A 73 -1.16 -4.43 6.54
C ARG A 73 -0.47 -3.11 6.31
N ILE A 74 -1.22 -2.15 5.78
CA ILE A 74 -0.67 -0.87 5.32
C ILE A 74 0.02 -0.10 6.43
N SER A 75 -0.43 -0.24 7.67
CA SER A 75 0.16 0.52 8.75
C SER A 75 1.57 0.06 9.10
N ARG A 76 1.98 -1.10 8.60
CA ARG A 76 3.30 -1.63 8.89
C ARG A 76 4.33 -1.22 7.87
N PHE A 77 3.95 -0.47 6.84
CA PHE A 77 4.86 -0.13 5.76
C PHE A 77 4.79 1.36 5.48
N SER A 78 5.92 2.04 5.59
CA SER A 78 5.99 3.43 5.21
C SER A 78 6.12 3.53 3.70
N LEU A 79 5.91 4.71 3.16
CA LEU A 79 6.09 4.90 1.73
C LEU A 79 7.52 4.58 1.34
N ASP A 80 8.50 5.00 2.15
CA ASP A 80 9.91 4.72 1.87
C ASP A 80 10.16 3.23 1.81
N ALA A 81 9.57 2.47 2.73
CA ALA A 81 9.78 1.02 2.73
C ALA A 81 9.23 0.40 1.45
N LEU A 82 8.07 0.88 1.00
CA LEU A 82 7.47 0.31 -0.20
C LEU A 82 8.28 0.66 -1.45
N VAL A 83 8.83 1.87 -1.50
CA VAL A 83 9.69 2.25 -2.62
C VAL A 83 10.93 1.36 -2.65
N ASN A 84 11.51 1.09 -1.48
CA ASN A 84 12.67 0.23 -1.41
C ASN A 84 12.36 -1.19 -1.84
N ILE A 85 11.20 -1.71 -1.48
CA ILE A 85 10.79 -3.04 -1.90
C ILE A 85 10.65 -3.08 -3.43
N ALA A 86 10.04 -2.06 -4.00
CA ALA A 86 9.88 -2.00 -5.45
C ALA A 86 11.24 -1.99 -6.15
N ALA A 87 12.19 -1.28 -5.58
CA ALA A 87 13.54 -1.23 -6.15
C ALA A 87 14.20 -2.60 -6.13
N HIS A 88 14.02 -3.35 -5.03
CA HIS A 88 14.57 -4.70 -4.97
C HIS A 88 13.94 -5.61 -6.02
N LEU A 89 12.72 -5.31 -6.43
CA LEU A 89 12.07 -6.08 -7.46
C LEU A 89 12.37 -5.59 -8.87
N GLY A 90 13.33 -4.69 -8.98
CA GLY A 90 13.73 -4.18 -10.29
C GLY A 90 12.76 -3.16 -10.87
N GLN A 91 11.90 -2.61 -10.03
CA GLN A 91 10.91 -1.65 -10.50
C GLN A 91 11.31 -0.25 -10.10
N ARG A 92 10.89 0.73 -10.89
CA ARG A 92 11.11 2.12 -10.55
C ARG A 92 9.76 2.75 -10.29
N VAL A 93 9.62 3.43 -9.18
CA VAL A 93 8.38 4.10 -8.85
C VAL A 93 8.36 5.44 -9.57
N HIS A 94 7.31 5.67 -10.34
CA HIS A 94 7.15 6.91 -11.08
C HIS A 94 5.99 7.67 -10.46
N VAL A 95 6.17 8.97 -10.26
CA VAL A 95 5.16 9.79 -9.61
C VAL A 95 4.78 10.96 -10.51
N GLU A 96 3.51 11.21 -10.63
CA GLU A 96 3.01 12.36 -11.35
C GLU A 96 2.05 13.11 -10.46
N LEU A 97 2.04 14.41 -10.56
CA LEU A 97 1.09 15.21 -9.83
C LEU A 97 -0.03 15.62 -10.77
N GLU A 98 -1.23 15.59 -10.24
CA GLU A 98 -2.37 16.02 -11.03
C GLU A 98 -3.30 16.81 -10.12
N ALA A 99 -4.13 17.65 -10.68
CA ALA A 99 -5.05 18.43 -9.88
C ALA A 99 -6.04 17.51 -9.19
N ALA A 100 -6.33 17.83 -7.97
CA ALA A 100 -7.22 16.98 -7.18
C ALA A 100 -8.69 17.13 -7.59
#